data_e86d93be925e9e758e935241d4d1a4e2
#
_entry.id   e86d93be925e9e758e935241d4d1a4e2
#
_cell.length_a   1.000
_cell.length_b   1.000
_cell.length_c   1.000
_cell.angle_alpha   90.00
_cell.angle_beta   90.00
_cell.angle_gamma   90.00
#
_symmetry.space_group_name_H-M   'P 1'
#
loop_
_entity.id
_entity.type
_entity.pdbx_description
1 polymer ?
#
loop_
_entity_poly.entity_id
_entity_poly.type
_entity_poly.pdbx_seq_one_letter_code
_entity_poly.pdbx_strand_id
1 'polypeptide(L)'
;ENTGVTNQAYGAIAIGPYAGTTDQGSQAVAVGTSAGRERQGSQATALGRYAGQNDQGVSAVAIGHSAGRETQGTVAIAIGKLAGETNQAANSIVINATGSAVENTTASSLRIKPIRSATMTTILGYDAGTGEVTHNAAIPGYTNTADLKALVAASADFADYQTRIAAL
;
A
#
# COMPACT_ATOMS: atom_id res chain seq x y z
N GLU A 1 -32.91 -3.29 8.70
CA GLU A 1 -31.56 -3.07 8.16
C GLU A 1 -30.68 -2.57 9.31
N ASN A 2 -29.68 -3.36 9.69
CA ASN A 2 -28.92 -3.14 10.92
C ASN A 2 -27.68 -2.28 10.66
N THR A 3 -27.63 -1.09 11.23
CA THR A 3 -26.42 -0.26 11.30
C THR A 3 -26.07 0.00 12.75
N GLY A 4 -24.80 -0.08 13.16
CA GLY A 4 -24.32 0.22 14.50
C GLY A 4 -25.04 -0.53 15.63
N VAL A 5 -25.33 -1.82 15.46
CA VAL A 5 -26.32 -2.54 16.29
C VAL A 5 -25.76 -3.02 17.63
N THR A 6 -24.48 -3.32 17.72
CA THR A 6 -23.88 -3.85 18.94
C THR A 6 -22.52 -3.22 19.20
N ASN A 7 -22.36 -2.56 20.34
CA ASN A 7 -21.09 -1.94 20.77
C ASN A 7 -20.52 -0.91 19.78
N GLN A 8 -21.34 0.03 19.33
CA GLN A 8 -20.82 1.21 18.65
C GLN A 8 -20.17 2.15 19.68
N ALA A 9 -18.85 2.31 19.60
CA ALA A 9 -18.10 3.12 20.56
C ALA A 9 -18.24 4.63 20.32
N TYR A 10 -17.76 5.44 21.26
CA TYR A 10 -17.87 6.90 21.23
C TYR A 10 -17.34 7.51 19.92
N GLY A 11 -18.13 8.38 19.31
CA GLY A 11 -17.77 9.10 18.10
C GLY A 11 -17.69 8.24 16.83
N ALA A 12 -18.13 7.00 16.88
CA ALA A 12 -18.15 6.14 15.69
C ALA A 12 -19.28 6.51 14.73
N ILE A 13 -19.05 6.36 13.44
CA ILE A 13 -20.01 6.65 12.36
C ILE A 13 -20.25 5.36 11.56
N ALA A 14 -21.53 4.97 11.40
CA ALA A 14 -21.94 3.85 10.57
C ALA A 14 -23.06 4.27 9.62
N ILE A 15 -22.83 4.21 8.31
CA ILE A 15 -23.80 4.58 7.28
C ILE A 15 -23.91 3.47 6.25
N GLY A 16 -25.10 2.90 6.12
CA GLY A 16 -25.41 1.84 5.16
C GLY A 16 -25.81 0.52 5.82
N PRO A 17 -26.50 -0.38 5.08
CA PRO A 17 -26.93 -1.66 5.63
C PRO A 17 -25.75 -2.46 6.19
N TYR A 18 -25.87 -2.93 7.44
CA TYR A 18 -24.87 -3.71 8.16
C TYR A 18 -23.49 -3.00 8.35
N ALA A 19 -23.41 -1.68 8.15
CA ALA A 19 -22.20 -0.94 8.50
C ALA A 19 -22.01 -0.89 10.01
N GLY A 20 -20.79 -1.12 10.50
CA GLY A 20 -20.42 -1.06 11.91
C GLY A 20 -21.30 -1.92 12.80
N THR A 21 -21.73 -3.12 12.34
CA THR A 21 -22.76 -3.90 13.05
C THR A 21 -22.29 -4.40 14.40
N THR A 22 -21.04 -4.82 14.54
CA THR A 22 -20.51 -5.41 15.77
C THR A 22 -19.13 -4.84 16.11
N ASP A 23 -18.98 -4.37 17.36
CA ASP A 23 -17.72 -3.89 17.93
C ASP A 23 -17.02 -2.84 17.05
N GLN A 24 -17.75 -1.76 16.73
CA GLN A 24 -17.15 -0.61 16.05
C GLN A 24 -16.36 0.23 17.06
N GLY A 25 -15.06 0.38 16.82
CA GLY A 25 -14.14 1.10 17.71
C GLY A 25 -14.41 2.60 17.80
N SER A 26 -13.86 3.25 18.82
CA SER A 26 -14.03 4.70 19.03
C SER A 26 -13.53 5.51 17.83
N GLN A 27 -14.32 6.52 17.41
CA GLN A 27 -13.97 7.41 16.30
C GLN A 27 -13.75 6.69 14.95
N ALA A 28 -14.23 5.45 14.83
CA ALA A 28 -14.16 4.71 13.57
C ALA A 28 -15.27 5.15 12.61
N VAL A 29 -15.00 5.06 11.33
CA VAL A 29 -15.93 5.42 10.26
C VAL A 29 -16.19 4.21 9.36
N ALA A 30 -17.47 3.84 9.22
CA ALA A 30 -17.91 2.76 8.33
C ALA A 30 -19.03 3.27 7.41
N VAL A 31 -18.75 3.42 6.13
CA VAL A 31 -19.71 3.91 5.14
C VAL A 31 -19.81 2.95 3.96
N GLY A 32 -20.97 2.36 3.78
CA GLY A 32 -21.28 1.39 2.73
C GLY A 32 -21.85 0.08 3.27
N THR A 33 -22.46 -0.72 2.41
CA THR A 33 -23.03 -2.02 2.79
C THR A 33 -21.95 -2.92 3.39
N SER A 34 -22.14 -3.35 4.64
CA SER A 34 -21.21 -4.19 5.40
C SER A 34 -19.80 -3.60 5.54
N ALA A 35 -19.64 -2.28 5.45
CA ALA A 35 -18.37 -1.62 5.76
C ALA A 35 -18.10 -1.73 7.28
N GLY A 36 -16.87 -2.07 7.68
CA GLY A 36 -16.49 -2.21 9.09
C GLY A 36 -17.46 -3.08 9.90
N ARG A 37 -18.02 -4.14 9.28
CA ARG A 37 -19.16 -4.87 9.88
C ARG A 37 -18.82 -5.51 11.21
N GLU A 38 -17.66 -6.11 11.34
CA GLU A 38 -17.27 -6.85 12.56
C GLU A 38 -15.86 -6.45 13.02
N ARG A 39 -15.73 -6.06 14.29
CA ARG A 39 -14.46 -5.74 14.95
C ARG A 39 -13.64 -4.68 14.20
N GLN A 40 -14.28 -3.54 13.89
CA GLN A 40 -13.56 -2.39 13.35
C GLN A 40 -12.74 -1.71 14.44
N GLY A 41 -11.45 -1.57 14.25
CA GLY A 41 -10.54 -0.95 15.22
C GLY A 41 -10.84 0.54 15.45
N SER A 42 -10.40 1.07 16.57
CA SER A 42 -10.53 2.51 16.88
C SER A 42 -9.83 3.36 15.82
N GLN A 43 -10.44 4.49 15.45
CA GLN A 43 -9.91 5.44 14.45
C GLN A 43 -9.76 4.83 13.03
N ALA A 44 -10.29 3.64 12.79
CA ALA A 44 -10.22 3.02 11.48
C ALA A 44 -11.27 3.61 10.53
N THR A 45 -10.96 3.64 9.25
CA THR A 45 -11.84 4.12 8.20
C THR A 45 -12.15 3.01 7.21
N ALA A 46 -13.43 2.70 7.01
CA ALA A 46 -13.94 1.76 6.03
C ALA A 46 -14.95 2.47 5.12
N LEU A 47 -14.57 2.72 3.87
CA LEU A 47 -15.42 3.42 2.90
C LEU A 47 -15.59 2.56 1.64
N GLY A 48 -16.78 2.06 1.43
CA GLY A 48 -17.17 1.21 0.31
C GLY A 48 -17.83 -0.09 0.75
N ARG A 49 -18.51 -0.76 -0.19
CA ARG A 49 -19.15 -2.04 0.09
C ARG A 49 -18.09 -3.07 0.51
N TYR A 50 -18.28 -3.71 1.66
CA TYR A 50 -17.37 -4.70 2.27
C TYR A 50 -15.95 -4.16 2.58
N ALA A 51 -15.74 -2.84 2.57
CA ALA A 51 -14.47 -2.27 3.03
C ALA A 51 -14.26 -2.57 4.51
N GLY A 52 -13.07 -3.03 4.89
CA GLY A 52 -12.74 -3.37 6.28
C GLY A 52 -13.78 -4.25 6.98
N GLN A 53 -14.41 -5.18 6.24
CA GLN A 53 -15.61 -5.89 6.70
C GLN A 53 -15.37 -6.64 8.01
N ASN A 54 -14.27 -7.36 8.13
CA ASN A 54 -13.95 -8.18 9.29
C ASN A 54 -12.53 -7.89 9.78
N ASP A 55 -12.35 -7.71 11.09
CA ASP A 55 -11.06 -7.53 11.74
C ASP A 55 -10.20 -6.39 11.14
N GLN A 56 -10.79 -5.22 10.97
CA GLN A 56 -10.02 -4.05 10.58
C GLN A 56 -9.21 -3.51 11.76
N GLY A 57 -7.89 -3.40 11.60
CA GLY A 57 -6.98 -2.95 12.66
C GLY A 57 -7.17 -1.49 13.07
N VAL A 58 -6.63 -1.13 14.22
CA VAL A 58 -6.63 0.26 14.74
C VAL A 58 -5.95 1.19 13.73
N SER A 59 -6.56 2.36 13.49
CA SER A 59 -6.08 3.39 12.56
C SER A 59 -5.86 2.90 11.12
N ALA A 60 -6.43 1.76 10.75
CA ALA A 60 -6.35 1.25 9.38
C ALA A 60 -7.33 1.97 8.45
N VAL A 61 -6.97 2.06 7.18
CA VAL A 61 -7.77 2.72 6.14
C VAL A 61 -8.10 1.71 5.04
N ALA A 62 -9.39 1.52 4.77
CA ALA A 62 -9.90 0.66 3.72
C ALA A 62 -10.87 1.46 2.83
N ILE A 63 -10.48 1.81 1.63
CA ILE A 63 -11.29 2.60 0.69
C ILE A 63 -11.45 1.85 -0.63
N GLY A 64 -12.69 1.51 -0.96
CA GLY A 64 -13.05 0.78 -2.17
C GLY A 64 -13.80 -0.51 -1.87
N HIS A 65 -14.40 -1.11 -2.93
CA HIS A 65 -15.12 -2.37 -2.80
C HIS A 65 -14.20 -3.49 -2.33
N SER A 66 -14.50 -4.11 -1.19
CA SER A 66 -13.71 -5.18 -0.56
C SER A 66 -12.23 -4.81 -0.29
N ALA A 67 -11.91 -3.52 -0.13
CA ALA A 67 -10.59 -3.12 0.34
C ALA A 67 -10.44 -3.53 1.81
N GLY A 68 -9.31 -4.14 2.18
CA GLY A 68 -9.04 -4.62 3.54
C GLY A 68 -10.14 -5.51 4.13
N ARG A 69 -10.83 -6.32 3.31
CA ARG A 69 -12.07 -7.00 3.70
C ARG A 69 -11.89 -7.97 4.87
N GLU A 70 -10.85 -8.80 4.84
CA GLU A 70 -10.60 -9.84 5.84
C GLU A 70 -9.25 -9.63 6.51
N THR A 71 -9.25 -9.29 7.78
CA THR A 71 -8.03 -9.13 8.59
C THR A 71 -7.05 -8.09 8.02
N GLN A 72 -7.41 -6.82 8.12
CA GLN A 72 -6.50 -5.73 7.81
C GLN A 72 -5.70 -5.33 9.06
N GLY A 73 -4.37 -5.34 8.95
CA GLY A 73 -3.48 -5.02 10.08
C GLY A 73 -3.57 -3.57 10.57
N THR A 74 -3.08 -3.33 11.76
CA THR A 74 -3.01 -1.99 12.38
C THR A 74 -2.21 -1.02 11.51
N VAL A 75 -2.70 0.23 11.35
CA VAL A 75 -2.08 1.30 10.55
C VAL A 75 -1.89 0.91 9.07
N ALA A 76 -2.55 -0.13 8.59
CA ALA A 76 -2.48 -0.53 7.19
C ALA A 76 -3.40 0.33 6.32
N ILE A 77 -2.99 0.59 5.08
CA ILE A 77 -3.75 1.38 4.11
C ILE A 77 -4.06 0.51 2.89
N ALA A 78 -5.35 0.37 2.56
CA ALA A 78 -5.85 -0.33 1.39
C ALA A 78 -6.74 0.61 0.56
N ILE A 79 -6.31 0.98 -0.63
CA ILE A 79 -7.05 1.88 -1.51
C ILE A 79 -7.27 1.21 -2.87
N GLY A 80 -8.53 1.16 -3.29
CA GLY A 80 -8.96 0.57 -4.55
C GLY A 80 -9.70 -0.76 -4.36
N LYS A 81 -10.40 -1.20 -5.41
CA LYS A 81 -11.14 -2.47 -5.38
C LYS A 81 -10.21 -3.64 -5.09
N LEU A 82 -10.56 -4.46 -4.09
CA LEU A 82 -9.80 -5.66 -3.68
C LEU A 82 -8.33 -5.37 -3.30
N ALA A 83 -8.03 -4.16 -2.83
CA ALA A 83 -6.73 -3.81 -2.28
C ALA A 83 -6.59 -4.44 -0.88
N GLY A 84 -5.55 -5.23 -0.64
CA GLY A 84 -5.34 -5.92 0.64
C GLY A 84 -6.56 -6.70 1.10
N GLU A 85 -7.25 -7.38 0.19
CA GLU A 85 -8.54 -8.02 0.48
C GLU A 85 -8.45 -9.00 1.64
N THR A 86 -7.36 -9.77 1.72
CA THR A 86 -7.16 -10.78 2.77
C THR A 86 -5.79 -10.65 3.43
N ASN A 87 -5.76 -10.73 4.77
CA ASN A 87 -4.52 -10.79 5.58
C ASN A 87 -3.51 -9.68 5.25
N GLN A 88 -3.97 -8.44 5.07
CA GLN A 88 -3.05 -7.32 4.88
C GLN A 88 -2.23 -7.09 6.15
N ALA A 89 -0.92 -7.10 6.03
CA ALA A 89 -0.01 -6.94 7.16
C ALA A 89 -0.06 -5.52 7.76
N ALA A 90 0.29 -5.39 9.04
CA ALA A 90 0.37 -4.09 9.71
C ALA A 90 1.41 -3.16 9.07
N ASN A 91 1.17 -1.84 9.16
CA ASN A 91 2.03 -0.79 8.63
C ASN A 91 2.30 -0.92 7.11
N SER A 92 1.46 -1.64 6.38
CA SER A 92 1.63 -1.83 4.94
C SER A 92 0.65 -0.98 4.12
N ILE A 93 1.02 -0.67 2.89
CA ILE A 93 0.21 0.12 1.97
C ILE A 93 -0.08 -0.70 0.72
N VAL A 94 -1.34 -0.72 0.30
CA VAL A 94 -1.77 -1.27 -0.99
C VAL A 94 -2.58 -0.22 -1.74
N ILE A 95 -2.14 0.11 -2.95
CA ILE A 95 -2.92 0.93 -3.90
C ILE A 95 -3.19 0.08 -5.12
N ASN A 96 -4.46 -0.19 -5.39
CA ASN A 96 -4.88 -1.14 -6.43
C ASN A 96 -5.89 -0.53 -7.40
N ALA A 97 -5.51 -0.41 -8.66
CA ALA A 97 -6.39 0.00 -9.74
C ALA A 97 -6.56 -1.09 -10.83
N THR A 98 -6.26 -2.36 -10.52
CA THR A 98 -6.36 -3.46 -11.50
C THR A 98 -7.73 -4.14 -11.54
N GLY A 99 -8.53 -4.00 -10.48
CA GLY A 99 -9.79 -4.71 -10.33
C GLY A 99 -9.68 -6.18 -9.89
N SER A 100 -8.48 -6.73 -9.81
CA SER A 100 -8.16 -8.05 -9.22
C SER A 100 -7.53 -7.87 -7.85
N ALA A 101 -7.56 -8.90 -6.99
CA ALA A 101 -6.97 -8.79 -5.65
C ALA A 101 -5.46 -8.51 -5.69
N VAL A 102 -5.02 -7.62 -4.83
CA VAL A 102 -3.60 -7.31 -4.59
C VAL A 102 -3.36 -7.40 -3.09
N GLU A 103 -2.81 -8.52 -2.67
CA GLU A 103 -2.51 -8.78 -1.26
C GLU A 103 -1.16 -8.20 -0.85
N ASN A 104 -1.01 -7.85 0.42
CA ASN A 104 0.28 -7.44 1.00
C ASN A 104 0.45 -8.03 2.41
N THR A 105 1.00 -9.22 2.47
CA THR A 105 1.27 -9.95 3.71
C THR A 105 2.61 -9.60 4.37
N THR A 106 3.33 -8.65 3.80
CA THR A 106 4.62 -8.17 4.32
C THR A 106 4.42 -6.86 5.07
N ALA A 107 4.73 -6.84 6.36
CA ALA A 107 4.64 -5.62 7.16
C ALA A 107 5.60 -4.53 6.68
N SER A 108 5.25 -3.27 6.94
CA SER A 108 6.08 -2.10 6.61
C SER A 108 6.50 -2.05 5.14
N SER A 109 5.61 -2.38 4.23
CA SER A 109 5.88 -2.44 2.80
C SER A 109 4.81 -1.75 1.96
N LEU A 110 5.16 -1.37 0.74
CA LEU A 110 4.28 -0.70 -0.24
C LEU A 110 4.08 -1.58 -1.47
N ARG A 111 2.80 -1.77 -1.86
CA ARG A 111 2.41 -2.39 -3.14
C ARG A 111 1.49 -1.48 -3.92
N ILE A 112 1.86 -1.19 -5.15
CA ILE A 112 1.06 -0.37 -6.08
C ILE A 112 0.87 -1.16 -7.37
N LYS A 113 -0.37 -1.26 -7.86
CA LYS A 113 -0.71 -1.85 -9.17
C LYS A 113 -1.83 -1.05 -9.85
N PRO A 114 -1.79 -0.93 -11.20
CA PRO A 114 -0.70 -1.32 -12.10
C PRO A 114 0.44 -0.30 -12.07
N ILE A 115 1.66 -0.77 -12.33
CA ILE A 115 2.77 0.09 -12.72
C ILE A 115 3.06 -0.22 -14.19
N ARG A 116 3.01 0.80 -15.04
CA ARG A 116 3.23 0.63 -16.48
C ARG A 116 4.70 0.32 -16.75
N SER A 117 4.96 -0.76 -17.48
CA SER A 117 6.29 -1.00 -18.05
C SER A 117 6.53 -0.04 -19.20
N ALA A 118 7.60 0.72 -19.14
CA ALA A 118 8.05 1.62 -20.20
C ALA A 118 9.56 1.71 -20.18
N THR A 119 10.16 2.07 -21.32
CA THR A 119 11.58 2.46 -21.35
C THR A 119 11.73 3.73 -20.52
N MET A 120 12.51 3.66 -19.46
CA MET A 120 12.69 4.76 -18.51
C MET A 120 14.11 5.32 -18.63
N THR A 121 14.20 6.65 -18.60
CA THR A 121 15.48 7.38 -18.54
C THR A 121 15.83 7.82 -17.12
N THR A 122 14.89 7.61 -16.18
CA THR A 122 15.03 8.00 -14.77
C THR A 122 14.66 6.84 -13.86
N ILE A 123 15.22 6.80 -12.67
CA ILE A 123 14.98 5.77 -11.66
C ILE A 123 14.31 6.41 -10.46
N LEU A 124 13.36 5.68 -9.85
CA LEU A 124 12.78 6.07 -8.57
C LEU A 124 13.76 5.66 -7.46
N GLY A 125 14.18 6.64 -6.68
CA GLY A 125 14.88 6.45 -5.42
C GLY A 125 13.93 6.55 -4.24
N TYR A 126 14.25 5.89 -3.13
CA TYR A 126 13.56 6.03 -1.87
C TYR A 126 14.55 6.47 -0.79
N ASP A 127 14.28 7.61 -0.16
CA ASP A 127 15.05 8.09 0.99
C ASP A 127 14.42 7.53 2.27
N ALA A 128 15.12 6.62 2.92
CA ALA A 128 14.65 5.97 4.14
C ALA A 128 14.63 6.91 5.36
N GLY A 129 15.39 8.00 5.33
CA GLY A 129 15.44 8.99 6.43
C GLY A 129 14.27 9.96 6.38
N THR A 130 13.87 10.40 5.19
CA THR A 130 12.77 11.34 4.98
C THR A 130 11.46 10.66 4.57
N GLY A 131 11.51 9.42 4.07
CA GLY A 131 10.36 8.73 3.47
C GLY A 131 10.00 9.24 2.08
N GLU A 132 10.82 10.08 1.49
CA GLU A 132 10.55 10.67 0.18
C GLU A 132 10.83 9.69 -0.96
N VAL A 133 9.92 9.66 -1.93
CA VAL A 133 10.13 8.97 -3.21
C VAL A 133 10.55 10.01 -4.24
N THR A 134 11.78 9.93 -4.68
CA THR A 134 12.37 10.86 -5.66
C THR A 134 12.60 10.19 -7.00
N HIS A 135 12.72 10.97 -8.06
CA HIS A 135 13.25 10.47 -9.32
C HIS A 135 14.59 11.14 -9.59
N ASN A 136 15.58 10.37 -10.01
CA ASN A 136 16.87 10.90 -10.36
C ASN A 136 17.27 10.43 -11.77
N ALA A 137 17.99 11.28 -12.49
CA ALA A 137 18.54 10.94 -13.81
C ALA A 137 19.72 9.97 -13.74
N ALA A 138 20.29 9.76 -12.56
CA ALA A 138 21.39 8.83 -12.32
C ALA A 138 21.24 8.15 -10.96
N ILE A 139 21.52 6.86 -10.88
CA ILE A 139 21.77 6.18 -9.59
C ILE A 139 23.17 6.61 -9.15
N PRO A 140 23.36 7.15 -7.94
CA PRO A 140 24.70 7.34 -7.39
C PRO A 140 25.45 6.01 -7.40
N GLY A 141 26.56 5.93 -8.14
CA GLY A 141 27.33 4.71 -8.30
C GLY A 141 26.90 3.78 -9.44
N TYR A 142 25.80 4.10 -10.16
CA TYR A 142 25.45 3.42 -11.41
C TYR A 142 25.37 4.44 -12.54
N THR A 143 26.22 4.30 -13.48
CA THR A 143 26.26 5.07 -14.71
C THR A 143 25.04 4.73 -15.58
N ASN A 144 24.47 5.70 -16.28
CA ASN A 144 23.46 5.42 -17.29
C ASN A 144 24.09 4.55 -18.41
N THR A 145 23.24 4.02 -19.31
CA THR A 145 23.74 3.15 -20.40
C THR A 145 24.78 3.84 -21.29
N ALA A 146 24.75 5.18 -21.36
CA ALA A 146 25.76 5.95 -22.14
C ALA A 146 27.10 5.98 -21.39
N ASP A 147 27.10 6.12 -20.07
CA ASP A 147 28.32 6.10 -19.27
C ASP A 147 28.94 4.70 -19.24
N LEU A 148 28.13 3.63 -19.19
CA LEU A 148 28.60 2.26 -19.32
C LEU A 148 29.23 2.01 -20.71
N LYS A 149 28.62 2.50 -21.79
CA LYS A 149 29.15 2.44 -23.13
C LYS A 149 30.46 3.24 -23.24
N ALA A 150 30.53 4.41 -22.64
CA ALA A 150 31.72 5.22 -22.55
C ALA A 150 32.86 4.53 -21.79
N LEU A 151 32.52 3.91 -20.66
CA LEU A 151 33.46 3.13 -19.85
C LEU A 151 34.02 1.93 -20.63
N VAL A 152 33.15 1.18 -21.32
CA VAL A 152 33.56 0.05 -22.17
C VAL A 152 34.41 0.54 -23.34
N ALA A 153 34.01 1.64 -24.01
CA ALA A 153 34.74 2.20 -25.15
C ALA A 153 36.12 2.81 -24.76
N ALA A 154 36.24 3.28 -23.50
CA ALA A 154 37.50 3.83 -22.98
C ALA A 154 38.46 2.77 -22.42
N SER A 155 38.00 1.52 -22.27
CA SER A 155 38.81 0.43 -21.73
C SER A 155 39.68 -0.18 -22.82
N ALA A 156 40.97 -0.32 -22.54
CA ALA A 156 41.93 -0.87 -23.49
C ALA A 156 41.79 -2.38 -23.70
N ASP A 157 41.38 -3.09 -22.62
CA ASP A 157 41.10 -4.52 -22.59
C ASP A 157 40.15 -4.88 -21.45
N PHE A 158 39.87 -6.19 -21.29
CA PHE A 158 38.95 -6.67 -20.26
C PHE A 158 39.48 -6.44 -18.84
N ALA A 159 40.80 -6.49 -18.62
CA ALA A 159 41.41 -6.24 -17.31
C ALA A 159 41.32 -4.77 -16.92
N ASP A 160 41.51 -3.85 -17.85
CA ASP A 160 41.29 -2.40 -17.67
C ASP A 160 39.82 -2.11 -17.37
N TYR A 161 38.89 -2.75 -18.08
CA TYR A 161 37.46 -2.64 -17.80
C TYR A 161 37.09 -3.08 -16.36
N GLN A 162 37.60 -4.24 -15.91
CA GLN A 162 37.39 -4.72 -14.55
C GLN A 162 37.95 -3.75 -13.49
N THR A 163 39.12 -3.20 -13.71
CA THR A 163 39.77 -2.22 -12.83
C THR A 163 38.93 -0.95 -12.71
N ARG A 164 38.39 -0.44 -13.82
CA ARG A 164 37.53 0.77 -13.83
C ARG A 164 36.20 0.54 -13.17
N ILE A 165 35.60 -0.63 -13.33
CA ILE A 165 34.37 -1.01 -12.63
C ILE A 165 34.59 -1.10 -11.12
N ALA A 166 35.71 -1.66 -10.68
CA ALA A 166 36.03 -1.78 -9.25
C ALA A 166 36.33 -0.42 -8.57
N ALA A 167 36.57 0.62 -9.36
CA ALA A 167 36.84 1.98 -8.88
C ALA A 167 35.57 2.88 -8.81
N LEU A 168 34.40 2.36 -9.27
CA LEU A 168 33.10 3.01 -9.18
C LEU A 168 32.42 2.72 -7.83
#